data_392c9beaedaa27d1c28f5958f7a0309f
#
_entry.id   392c9beaedaa27d1c28f5958f7a0309f
#
_cell.length_a   1.000
_cell.length_b   1.000
_cell.length_c   1.000
_cell.angle_alpha   90.00
_cell.angle_beta   90.00
_cell.angle_gamma   90.00
#
_symmetry.space_group_name_H-M   'P 1'
#
loop_
_entity.id
_entity.type
_entity.pdbx_description
1 polymer ?
#
loop_
_entity_poly.entity_id
_entity_poly.type
_entity_poly.pdbx_seq_one_letter_code
_entity_poly.pdbx_strand_id
1 'polypeptide(L)'
;RQGMDMDRLKILVVDDESRMRKLIRDFLVKDNFEVLEAGDGEEAVGIFFEQKDIALIVLDVMMPKMDGWEVCKEIRRYSKVPIIMLTAKSAESDELLGFELGIDEYISKPFSPKILVARIEAILRRTVQHNEEEILSAGGIELNKSAHMVKIDGESVDLSYKEFELLTYFMENQGIALSREKILNHVWNYDYFGDARTIDTHVKKLRSKLGSKGDLIKTIWGMGYKFEAGREE
;
A
#
# COMPACT_ATOMS: atom_id res chain seq x y z
N ARG A 1 -1.66 35.07 -9.53
CA ARG A 1 -1.69 33.76 -8.77
C ARG A 1 -2.98 33.06 -9.13
N GLN A 2 -2.97 32.32 -10.22
CA GLN A 2 -4.02 31.37 -10.52
C GLN A 2 -3.73 30.13 -9.71
N GLY A 3 -4.42 29.96 -8.56
CA GLY A 3 -4.51 28.71 -7.88
C GLY A 3 -5.25 27.74 -8.80
N MET A 4 -4.58 26.71 -9.28
CA MET A 4 -5.28 25.56 -9.81
C MET A 4 -6.14 25.04 -8.67
N ASP A 5 -7.44 25.04 -8.89
CA ASP A 5 -8.42 24.36 -8.06
C ASP A 5 -8.14 22.86 -8.22
N MET A 6 -7.19 22.35 -7.41
CA MET A 6 -7.01 20.91 -7.28
C MET A 6 -8.27 20.43 -6.57
N ASP A 7 -9.15 19.77 -7.29
CA ASP A 7 -10.28 19.09 -6.69
C ASP A 7 -9.79 18.33 -5.47
N ARG A 8 -10.42 18.57 -4.32
CA ARG A 8 -10.04 17.93 -3.06
C ARG A 8 -10.11 16.44 -3.22
N LEU A 9 -9.03 15.74 -2.87
CA LEU A 9 -9.02 14.29 -2.92
C LEU A 9 -9.99 13.72 -1.90
N LYS A 10 -10.76 12.71 -2.31
CA LYS A 10 -11.76 12.06 -1.47
C LYS A 10 -11.18 10.87 -0.72
N ILE A 11 -11.36 10.87 0.57
CA ILE A 11 -10.97 9.79 1.48
C ILE A 11 -12.24 9.16 2.04
N LEU A 12 -12.40 7.85 1.90
CA LEU A 12 -13.47 7.11 2.55
C LEU A 12 -12.97 6.58 3.91
N VAL A 13 -13.62 6.99 4.98
CA VAL A 13 -13.33 6.56 6.35
C VAL A 13 -14.39 5.58 6.82
N VAL A 14 -14.00 4.36 7.13
CA VAL A 14 -14.89 3.28 7.51
C VAL A 14 -14.55 2.79 8.92
N ASP A 15 -15.44 3.05 9.85
CA ASP A 15 -15.36 2.61 11.25
C ASP A 15 -16.77 2.59 11.83
N ASP A 16 -17.14 1.57 12.61
CA ASP A 16 -18.44 1.48 13.25
C ASP A 16 -18.57 2.44 14.44
N GLU A 17 -17.46 2.94 14.97
CA GLU A 17 -17.41 3.91 16.04
C GLU A 17 -17.48 5.34 15.51
N SER A 18 -18.60 6.02 15.72
CA SER A 18 -18.84 7.38 15.21
C SER A 18 -17.82 8.41 15.71
N ARG A 19 -17.35 8.25 16.96
CA ARG A 19 -16.32 9.14 17.55
C ARG A 19 -14.99 9.04 16.83
N MET A 20 -14.60 7.82 16.46
CA MET A 20 -13.38 7.57 15.72
C MET A 20 -13.48 8.17 14.31
N ARG A 21 -14.60 7.96 13.61
CA ARG A 21 -14.82 8.55 12.29
C ARG A 21 -14.72 10.08 12.35
N LYS A 22 -15.36 10.70 13.35
CA LYS A 22 -15.31 12.15 13.54
C LYS A 22 -13.89 12.65 13.78
N LEU A 23 -13.15 11.97 14.64
CA LEU A 23 -11.76 12.33 14.93
C LEU A 23 -10.90 12.30 13.66
N ILE A 24 -10.97 11.24 12.90
CA ILE A 24 -10.22 11.09 11.65
C ILE A 24 -10.67 12.15 10.63
N ARG A 25 -11.99 12.34 10.49
CA ARG A 25 -12.56 13.35 9.61
C ARG A 25 -12.04 14.76 9.92
N ASP A 26 -12.05 15.16 11.19
CA ASP A 26 -11.65 16.51 11.59
C ASP A 26 -10.18 16.78 11.19
N PHE A 27 -9.29 15.80 11.35
CA PHE A 27 -7.91 15.93 10.93
C PHE A 27 -7.75 15.97 9.41
N LEU A 28 -8.49 15.15 8.68
CA LEU A 28 -8.43 15.10 7.21
C LEU A 28 -9.02 16.35 6.55
N VAL A 29 -10.14 16.82 7.06
CA VAL A 29 -10.76 18.08 6.56
C VAL A 29 -9.85 19.27 6.79
N LYS A 30 -9.18 19.33 7.94
CA LYS A 30 -8.19 20.37 8.24
C LYS A 30 -7.02 20.33 7.26
N ASP A 31 -6.68 19.16 6.75
CA ASP A 31 -5.62 18.96 5.78
C ASP A 31 -6.12 19.04 4.31
N ASN A 32 -7.27 19.61 4.10
CA ASN A 32 -7.88 19.89 2.80
C ASN A 32 -8.35 18.65 2.01
N PHE A 33 -8.68 17.55 2.68
CA PHE A 33 -9.33 16.40 2.07
C PHE A 33 -10.85 16.51 2.14
N GLU A 34 -11.54 15.94 1.16
CA GLU A 34 -12.95 15.65 1.25
C GLU A 34 -13.13 14.26 1.89
N VAL A 35 -14.01 14.16 2.90
CA VAL A 35 -14.19 12.91 3.64
C VAL A 35 -15.59 12.37 3.46
N LEU A 36 -15.67 11.11 3.06
CA LEU A 36 -16.86 10.29 3.06
C LEU A 36 -16.79 9.32 4.23
N GLU A 37 -17.90 9.06 4.89
CA GLU A 37 -17.95 8.21 6.07
C GLU A 37 -18.87 7.01 5.84
N ALA A 38 -18.45 5.86 6.34
CA ALA A 38 -19.28 4.66 6.43
C ALA A 38 -19.20 4.05 7.83
N GLY A 39 -20.32 3.65 8.38
CA GLY A 39 -20.42 3.06 9.72
C GLY A 39 -20.37 1.54 9.74
N ASP A 40 -20.43 0.90 8.59
CA ASP A 40 -20.31 -0.55 8.43
C ASP A 40 -19.76 -0.91 7.04
N GLY A 41 -19.43 -2.18 6.87
CA GLY A 41 -18.80 -2.64 5.63
C GLY A 41 -19.73 -2.63 4.41
N GLU A 42 -21.01 -2.89 4.58
CA GLU A 42 -21.98 -2.83 3.47
C GLU A 42 -22.13 -1.40 2.95
N GLU A 43 -22.25 -0.46 3.85
CA GLU A 43 -22.30 0.97 3.50
C GLU A 43 -21.02 1.41 2.80
N ALA A 44 -19.87 0.95 3.28
CA ALA A 44 -18.58 1.27 2.67
C ALA A 44 -18.48 0.79 1.23
N VAL A 45 -18.84 -0.44 0.96
CA VAL A 45 -18.87 -1.01 -0.39
C VAL A 45 -19.82 -0.25 -1.29
N GLY A 46 -21.02 0.06 -0.81
CA GLY A 46 -22.00 0.86 -1.55
C GLY A 46 -21.48 2.24 -1.93
N ILE A 47 -20.92 2.97 -0.98
CA ILE A 47 -20.34 4.30 -1.22
C ILE A 47 -19.18 4.22 -2.20
N PHE A 48 -18.30 3.24 -2.03
CA PHE A 48 -17.14 3.08 -2.91
C PHE A 48 -17.53 2.89 -4.39
N PHE A 49 -18.52 2.06 -4.66
CA PHE A 49 -18.96 1.82 -6.05
C PHE A 49 -19.85 2.93 -6.61
N GLU A 50 -20.51 3.70 -5.77
CA GLU A 50 -21.28 4.88 -6.18
C GLU A 50 -20.37 6.09 -6.49
N GLN A 51 -19.32 6.30 -5.67
CA GLN A 51 -18.35 7.39 -5.80
C GLN A 51 -17.12 6.90 -6.55
N LYS A 52 -16.96 7.29 -7.81
CA LYS A 52 -15.90 6.75 -8.69
C LYS A 52 -14.49 7.31 -8.46
N ASP A 53 -14.35 8.33 -7.65
CA ASP A 53 -13.13 9.12 -7.49
C ASP A 53 -12.53 9.08 -6.08
N ILE A 54 -12.82 8.04 -5.31
CA ILE A 54 -12.21 7.83 -4.00
C ILE A 54 -10.72 7.54 -4.19
N ALA A 55 -9.88 8.37 -3.58
CA ALA A 55 -8.43 8.29 -3.71
C ALA A 55 -7.78 7.31 -2.73
N LEU A 56 -8.40 7.08 -1.58
CA LEU A 56 -7.88 6.21 -0.53
C LEU A 56 -9.01 5.82 0.44
N ILE A 57 -8.89 4.63 1.03
CA ILE A 57 -9.82 4.13 2.05
C ILE A 57 -9.06 3.91 3.36
N VAL A 58 -9.59 4.46 4.45
CA VAL A 58 -9.20 4.13 5.82
C VAL A 58 -10.24 3.17 6.37
N LEU A 59 -9.84 1.98 6.76
CA LEU A 59 -10.76 0.87 6.99
C LEU A 59 -10.46 0.15 8.31
N ASP A 60 -11.44 0.19 9.23
CA ASP A 60 -11.37 -0.61 10.46
C ASP A 60 -11.61 -2.09 10.16
N VAL A 61 -10.84 -2.96 10.82
CA VAL A 61 -10.98 -4.41 10.67
C VAL A 61 -12.25 -4.93 11.35
N MET A 62 -12.48 -4.51 12.58
CA MET A 62 -13.54 -5.06 13.42
C MET A 62 -14.82 -4.25 13.32
N MET A 63 -15.74 -4.72 12.47
CA MET A 63 -17.04 -4.08 12.29
C MET A 63 -18.16 -5.13 12.21
N PRO A 64 -19.39 -4.76 12.63
CA PRO A 64 -20.55 -5.63 12.44
C PRO A 64 -20.94 -5.77 10.98
N LYS A 65 -21.73 -6.78 10.64
CA LYS A 65 -22.25 -7.13 9.32
C LYS A 65 -21.15 -7.63 8.37
N MET A 66 -20.35 -6.73 7.87
CA MET A 66 -19.23 -7.02 6.97
C MET A 66 -17.96 -6.41 7.59
N ASP A 67 -16.99 -7.25 7.95
CA ASP A 67 -15.72 -6.78 8.53
C ASP A 67 -14.81 -6.14 7.48
N GLY A 68 -13.70 -5.55 7.95
CA GLY A 68 -12.76 -4.86 7.07
C GLY A 68 -12.09 -5.77 6.03
N TRP A 69 -11.87 -7.03 6.37
CA TRP A 69 -11.31 -8.01 5.44
C TRP A 69 -12.25 -8.29 4.27
N GLU A 70 -13.52 -8.46 4.55
CA GLU A 70 -14.57 -8.70 3.54
C GLU A 70 -14.73 -7.48 2.64
N VAL A 71 -14.70 -6.27 3.21
CA VAL A 71 -14.74 -5.01 2.44
C VAL A 71 -13.55 -4.94 1.47
N CYS A 72 -12.36 -5.19 1.98
CA CYS A 72 -11.14 -5.18 1.16
C CYS A 72 -11.22 -6.19 0.02
N LYS A 73 -11.66 -7.41 0.31
CA LYS A 73 -11.82 -8.49 -0.66
C LYS A 73 -12.78 -8.10 -1.78
N GLU A 74 -13.90 -7.50 -1.43
CA GLU A 74 -14.89 -7.04 -2.40
C GLU A 74 -14.36 -5.91 -3.29
N ILE A 75 -13.72 -4.92 -2.69
CA ILE A 75 -13.15 -3.78 -3.43
C ILE A 75 -12.00 -4.23 -4.34
N ARG A 76 -11.15 -5.13 -3.89
CA ARG A 76 -9.99 -5.62 -4.65
C ARG A 76 -10.36 -6.41 -5.90
N ARG A 77 -11.59 -6.89 -6.04
CA ARG A 77 -12.07 -7.48 -7.30
C ARG A 77 -12.08 -6.49 -8.44
N TYR A 78 -12.27 -5.19 -8.15
CA TYR A 78 -12.53 -4.16 -9.16
C TYR A 78 -11.56 -2.98 -9.10
N SER A 79 -10.81 -2.80 -8.04
CA SER A 79 -10.00 -1.61 -7.83
C SER A 79 -8.71 -1.90 -7.05
N LYS A 80 -7.69 -1.12 -7.37
CA LYS A 80 -6.41 -1.07 -6.65
C LYS A 80 -6.28 0.17 -5.78
N VAL A 81 -7.39 0.81 -5.44
CA VAL A 81 -7.39 1.97 -4.55
C VAL A 81 -6.56 1.68 -3.30
N PRO A 82 -5.70 2.62 -2.87
CA PRO A 82 -4.95 2.45 -1.63
C PRO A 82 -5.86 2.23 -0.43
N ILE A 83 -5.54 1.25 0.40
CA ILE A 83 -6.27 0.92 1.62
C ILE A 83 -5.30 0.91 2.80
N ILE A 84 -5.64 1.71 3.81
CA ILE A 84 -4.99 1.67 5.13
C ILE A 84 -5.93 0.97 6.09
N MET A 85 -5.46 -0.13 6.68
CA MET A 85 -6.20 -0.88 7.70
C MET A 85 -5.93 -0.33 9.10
N LEU A 86 -6.97 -0.06 9.84
CA LEU A 86 -6.89 0.23 11.28
C LEU A 86 -7.22 -1.05 12.04
N THR A 87 -6.33 -1.49 12.90
CA THR A 87 -6.51 -2.74 13.63
C THR A 87 -6.11 -2.59 15.09
N ALA A 88 -6.80 -3.29 15.99
CA ALA A 88 -6.26 -3.56 17.31
C ALA A 88 -4.98 -4.38 17.12
N LYS A 89 -4.03 -4.26 18.05
CA LYS A 89 -2.78 -5.02 18.01
C LYS A 89 -3.11 -6.50 17.84
N SER A 90 -2.94 -7.02 16.62
CA SER A 90 -3.46 -8.31 16.21
C SER A 90 -2.36 -9.38 16.13
N ALA A 91 -2.81 -10.62 16.05
CA ALA A 91 -1.93 -11.76 15.81
C ALA A 91 -1.29 -11.65 14.40
N GLU A 92 -0.09 -12.18 14.27
CA GLU A 92 0.67 -12.26 13.01
C GLU A 92 -0.17 -12.81 11.83
N SER A 93 -1.08 -13.76 12.12
CA SER A 93 -1.99 -14.34 11.13
C SER A 93 -2.92 -13.31 10.47
N ASP A 94 -3.39 -12.30 11.20
CA ASP A 94 -4.27 -11.27 10.66
C ASP A 94 -3.51 -10.31 9.76
N GLU A 95 -2.26 -10.00 10.09
CA GLU A 95 -1.39 -9.21 9.23
C GLU A 95 -1.11 -9.91 7.90
N LEU A 96 -0.78 -11.20 7.95
CA LEU A 96 -0.52 -11.99 6.76
C LEU A 96 -1.74 -12.06 5.84
N LEU A 97 -2.94 -12.23 6.40
CA LEU A 97 -4.17 -12.22 5.62
C LEU A 97 -4.38 -10.88 4.92
N GLY A 98 -4.15 -9.78 5.60
CA GLY A 98 -4.29 -8.45 5.02
C GLY A 98 -3.32 -8.20 3.88
N PHE A 99 -2.10 -8.64 4.02
CA PHE A 99 -1.11 -8.53 2.95
C PHE A 99 -1.47 -9.40 1.73
N GLU A 100 -2.01 -10.58 1.94
CA GLU A 100 -2.52 -11.42 0.86
C GLU A 100 -3.65 -10.72 0.08
N LEU A 101 -4.49 -9.95 0.75
CA LEU A 101 -5.56 -9.16 0.14
C LEU A 101 -5.06 -7.83 -0.49
N GLY A 102 -3.76 -7.53 -0.41
CA GLY A 102 -3.18 -6.34 -1.02
C GLY A 102 -3.46 -5.05 -0.26
N ILE A 103 -3.46 -5.11 1.06
CA ILE A 103 -3.51 -3.93 1.93
C ILE A 103 -2.21 -3.15 1.82
N ASP A 104 -2.30 -1.85 1.66
CA ASP A 104 -1.14 -0.98 1.46
C ASP A 104 -0.43 -0.67 2.76
N GLU A 105 -1.15 -0.49 3.84
CA GLU A 105 -0.58 -0.20 5.15
C GLU A 105 -1.49 -0.62 6.30
N TYR A 106 -0.86 -0.95 7.44
CA TYR A 106 -1.52 -1.21 8.71
C TYR A 106 -1.15 -0.17 9.73
N ILE A 107 -2.13 0.29 10.49
CA ILE A 107 -1.92 1.14 11.65
C ILE A 107 -2.63 0.53 12.84
N SER A 108 -1.89 0.24 13.91
CA SER A 108 -2.47 -0.32 15.13
C SER A 108 -3.13 0.74 15.98
N LYS A 109 -4.28 0.39 16.55
CA LYS A 109 -4.95 1.19 17.58
C LYS A 109 -4.31 0.94 18.95
N PRO A 110 -4.12 1.94 19.80
CA PRO A 110 -4.38 3.37 19.59
C PRO A 110 -3.31 4.00 18.66
N PHE A 111 -3.71 4.92 17.82
CA PHE A 111 -2.82 5.60 16.88
C PHE A 111 -2.91 7.13 17.05
N SER A 112 -1.86 7.81 16.60
CA SER A 112 -1.90 9.26 16.48
C SER A 112 -2.61 9.67 15.18
N PRO A 113 -3.67 10.51 15.23
CA PRO A 113 -4.30 11.01 14.02
C PRO A 113 -3.33 11.74 13.08
N LYS A 114 -2.32 12.42 13.63
CA LYS A 114 -1.28 13.08 12.85
C LYS A 114 -0.43 12.09 12.04
N ILE A 115 -0.12 10.94 12.64
CA ILE A 115 0.61 9.87 11.94
C ILE A 115 -0.25 9.29 10.83
N LEU A 116 -1.54 9.04 11.08
CA LEU A 116 -2.45 8.56 10.05
C LEU A 116 -2.50 9.52 8.85
N VAL A 117 -2.68 10.81 9.10
CA VAL A 117 -2.70 11.84 8.05
C VAL A 117 -1.38 11.88 7.28
N ALA A 118 -0.25 11.80 7.97
CA ALA A 118 1.07 11.76 7.33
C ALA A 118 1.24 10.55 6.41
N ARG A 119 0.69 9.39 6.79
CA ARG A 119 0.68 8.17 5.97
C ARG A 119 -0.19 8.32 4.73
N ILE A 120 -1.38 8.89 4.89
CA ILE A 120 -2.29 9.18 3.79
C ILE A 120 -1.61 10.12 2.79
N GLU A 121 -1.02 11.20 3.26
CA GLU A 121 -0.30 12.16 2.42
C GLU A 121 0.87 11.50 1.67
N ALA A 122 1.64 10.66 2.35
CA ALA A 122 2.76 9.96 1.74
C ALA A 122 2.33 9.03 0.61
N ILE A 123 1.23 8.29 0.80
CA ILE A 123 0.67 7.42 -0.24
C ILE A 123 0.16 8.25 -1.41
N LEU A 124 -0.60 9.32 -1.16
CA LEU A 124 -1.21 10.13 -2.21
C LEU A 124 -0.21 11.00 -2.97
N ARG A 125 0.84 11.48 -2.33
CA ARG A 125 1.91 12.25 -2.98
C ARG A 125 2.56 11.49 -4.11
N ARG A 126 2.75 10.19 -3.95
CA ARG A 126 3.38 9.34 -4.96
C ARG A 126 2.48 9.10 -6.16
N THR A 127 1.16 9.22 -6.00
CA THR A 127 0.20 9.10 -7.10
C THR A 127 0.00 10.39 -7.89
N VAL A 128 0.38 11.55 -7.35
CA VAL A 128 0.13 12.88 -7.94
C VAL A 128 1.39 13.54 -8.54
N GLN A 129 2.60 13.08 -8.20
CA GLN A 129 3.83 13.65 -8.76
C GLN A 129 4.05 13.16 -10.19
N HIS A 130 3.43 13.87 -11.15
CA HIS A 130 3.49 13.58 -12.58
C HIS A 130 4.62 14.29 -13.36
N ASN A 131 5.73 14.69 -12.73
CA ASN A 131 6.61 15.63 -13.43
C ASN A 131 8.04 15.19 -13.75
N GLU A 132 8.49 13.97 -13.45
CA GLU A 132 9.70 13.43 -14.07
C GLU A 132 9.54 11.91 -14.17
N GLU A 133 9.59 11.39 -15.39
CA GLU A 133 9.58 9.96 -15.61
C GLU A 133 10.88 9.35 -15.09
N GLU A 134 10.88 8.92 -13.84
CA GLU A 134 11.95 8.07 -13.32
C GLU A 134 11.67 6.62 -13.69
N ILE A 135 12.37 6.15 -14.70
CA ILE A 135 12.29 4.76 -15.16
C ILE A 135 13.51 4.00 -14.67
N LEU A 136 13.27 2.93 -13.94
CA LEU A 136 14.28 1.95 -13.57
C LEU A 136 14.15 0.74 -14.49
N SER A 137 15.26 0.31 -15.08
CA SER A 137 15.30 -0.86 -15.95
C SER A 137 16.40 -1.81 -15.53
N ALA A 138 16.07 -3.08 -15.40
CA ALA A 138 17.04 -4.12 -15.10
C ALA A 138 16.48 -5.51 -15.42
N GLY A 139 17.25 -6.33 -16.12
CA GLY A 139 16.89 -7.73 -16.36
C GLY A 139 15.57 -7.95 -17.08
N GLY A 140 15.13 -7.02 -17.92
CA GLY A 140 13.84 -7.07 -18.62
C GLY A 140 12.67 -6.51 -17.80
N ILE A 141 12.90 -6.06 -16.59
CA ILE A 141 11.91 -5.34 -15.78
C ILE A 141 12.07 -3.85 -16.04
N GLU A 142 10.99 -3.20 -16.42
CA GLU A 142 10.88 -1.75 -16.54
C GLU A 142 9.88 -1.23 -15.53
N LEU A 143 10.33 -0.37 -14.63
CA LEU A 143 9.54 0.20 -13.56
C LEU A 143 9.47 1.71 -13.71
N ASN A 144 8.26 2.23 -13.87
CA ASN A 144 8.02 3.67 -13.92
C ASN A 144 7.52 4.14 -12.55
N LYS A 145 8.35 4.86 -11.81
CA LYS A 145 8.03 5.35 -10.47
C LYS A 145 6.87 6.34 -10.47
N SER A 146 6.84 7.24 -11.43
CA SER A 146 5.81 8.28 -11.52
C SER A 146 4.44 7.70 -11.85
N ALA A 147 4.39 6.77 -12.80
CA ALA A 147 3.16 6.14 -13.25
C ALA A 147 2.71 4.95 -12.38
N HIS A 148 3.53 4.50 -11.43
CA HIS A 148 3.31 3.25 -10.68
C HIS A 148 3.03 2.05 -11.59
N MET A 149 3.82 1.92 -12.64
CA MET A 149 3.67 0.84 -13.62
C MET A 149 4.93 -0.01 -13.71
N VAL A 150 4.71 -1.31 -13.87
CA VAL A 150 5.77 -2.29 -14.09
C VAL A 150 5.48 -3.06 -15.36
N LYS A 151 6.49 -3.19 -16.21
CA LYS A 151 6.45 -4.04 -17.40
C LYS A 151 7.57 -5.06 -17.35
N ILE A 152 7.27 -6.26 -17.78
CA ILE A 152 8.26 -7.33 -17.97
C ILE A 152 8.25 -7.71 -19.44
N ASP A 153 9.39 -7.53 -20.09
CA ASP A 153 9.53 -7.81 -21.53
C ASP A 153 8.41 -7.12 -22.36
N GLY A 154 8.03 -5.92 -21.97
CA GLY A 154 7.02 -5.09 -22.61
C GLY A 154 5.58 -5.32 -22.18
N GLU A 155 5.31 -6.35 -21.37
CA GLU A 155 3.96 -6.64 -20.86
C GLU A 155 3.75 -6.08 -19.44
N SER A 156 2.60 -5.43 -19.22
CA SER A 156 2.25 -4.88 -17.92
C SER A 156 2.00 -5.96 -16.87
N VAL A 157 2.52 -5.74 -15.68
CA VAL A 157 2.32 -6.60 -14.52
C VAL A 157 1.62 -5.81 -13.42
N ASP A 158 0.60 -6.42 -12.83
CA ASP A 158 -0.18 -5.82 -11.76
C ASP A 158 0.43 -6.12 -10.39
N LEU A 159 0.95 -5.09 -9.74
CA LEU A 159 1.45 -5.15 -8.37
C LEU A 159 0.57 -4.31 -7.45
N SER A 160 0.41 -4.75 -6.19
CA SER A 160 -0.14 -3.89 -5.15
C SER A 160 0.80 -2.71 -4.88
N TYR A 161 0.33 -1.69 -4.19
CA TYR A 161 1.15 -0.54 -3.83
C TYR A 161 2.43 -0.94 -3.08
N LYS A 162 2.32 -1.80 -2.06
CA LYS A 162 3.48 -2.25 -1.29
C LYS A 162 4.40 -3.21 -2.07
N GLU A 163 3.87 -4.05 -2.92
CA GLU A 163 4.69 -4.87 -3.82
C GLU A 163 5.47 -4.00 -4.80
N PHE A 164 4.85 -2.95 -5.31
CA PHE A 164 5.53 -1.98 -6.16
C PHE A 164 6.66 -1.25 -5.42
N GLU A 165 6.41 -0.79 -4.18
CA GLU A 165 7.44 -0.16 -3.35
C GLU A 165 8.59 -1.11 -3.02
N LEU A 166 8.26 -2.37 -2.72
CA LEU A 166 9.26 -3.39 -2.45
C LEU A 166 10.17 -3.63 -3.66
N LEU A 167 9.58 -3.78 -4.84
CA LEU A 167 10.33 -3.94 -6.08
C LEU A 167 11.19 -2.70 -6.38
N THR A 168 10.64 -1.51 -6.19
CA THR A 168 11.38 -0.25 -6.36
C THR A 168 12.61 -0.21 -5.45
N TYR A 169 12.45 -0.58 -4.19
CA TYR A 169 13.57 -0.61 -3.24
C TYR A 169 14.65 -1.60 -3.66
N PHE A 170 14.27 -2.78 -4.10
CA PHE A 170 15.21 -3.75 -4.65
C PHE A 170 15.95 -3.23 -5.88
N MET A 171 15.26 -2.64 -6.83
CA MET A 171 15.85 -2.15 -8.07
C MET A 171 16.73 -0.93 -7.86
N GLU A 172 16.44 -0.07 -6.88
CA GLU A 172 17.30 1.05 -6.50
C GLU A 172 18.58 0.61 -5.79
N ASN A 173 18.60 -0.59 -5.23
CA ASN A 173 19.71 -1.15 -4.45
C ASN A 173 20.26 -2.44 -5.07
N GLN A 174 20.39 -2.48 -6.39
CA GLN A 174 20.91 -3.65 -7.10
C GLN A 174 22.27 -4.08 -6.57
N GLY A 175 22.44 -5.39 -6.39
CA GLY A 175 23.69 -5.99 -5.96
C GLY A 175 23.98 -5.84 -4.47
N ILE A 176 23.09 -5.19 -3.73
CA ILE A 176 23.22 -4.99 -2.29
C ILE A 176 22.34 -5.97 -1.54
N ALA A 177 22.92 -6.71 -0.61
CA ALA A 177 22.18 -7.60 0.28
C ALA A 177 21.45 -6.76 1.33
N LEU A 178 20.13 -6.90 1.37
CA LEU A 178 19.25 -6.15 2.27
C LEU A 178 18.69 -7.08 3.34
N SER A 179 18.88 -6.72 4.60
CA SER A 179 18.29 -7.48 5.71
C SER A 179 16.76 -7.33 5.72
N ARG A 180 16.07 -8.31 6.32
CA ARG A 180 14.62 -8.24 6.51
C ARG A 180 14.19 -6.99 7.27
N GLU A 181 14.93 -6.61 8.31
CA GLU A 181 14.67 -5.40 9.09
C GLU A 181 14.85 -4.13 8.25
N LYS A 182 15.89 -4.07 7.45
CA LYS A 182 16.13 -2.95 6.53
C LYS A 182 15.00 -2.77 5.53
N ILE A 183 14.53 -3.87 4.94
CA ILE A 183 13.40 -3.86 4.01
C ILE A 183 12.13 -3.40 4.72
N LEU A 184 11.85 -3.96 5.89
CA LEU A 184 10.68 -3.60 6.69
C LEU A 184 10.67 -2.11 7.04
N ASN A 185 11.77 -1.59 7.54
CA ASN A 185 11.89 -0.20 7.96
C ASN A 185 11.79 0.78 6.78
N HIS A 186 12.30 0.42 5.62
CA HIS A 186 12.25 1.27 4.45
C HIS A 186 10.89 1.28 3.76
N VAL A 187 10.27 0.11 3.59
CA VAL A 187 9.03 -0.04 2.84
C VAL A 187 7.80 0.17 3.72
N TRP A 188 7.83 -0.27 4.98
CA TRP A 188 6.70 -0.20 5.92
C TRP A 188 6.86 0.85 7.02
N ASN A 189 8.02 1.47 7.16
CA ASN A 189 8.37 2.44 8.20
C ASN A 189 8.45 1.87 9.63
N TYR A 190 9.02 2.66 10.53
CA TYR A 190 9.33 2.29 11.91
C TYR A 190 8.09 2.01 12.79
N ASP A 191 6.92 2.51 12.42
CA ASP A 191 5.68 2.30 13.18
C ASP A 191 4.98 0.98 12.84
N TYR A 192 5.53 0.24 11.91
CA TYR A 192 5.02 -1.09 11.59
C TYR A 192 5.34 -2.04 12.74
N PHE A 193 4.30 -2.70 13.26
CA PHE A 193 4.43 -3.59 14.43
C PHE A 193 4.60 -5.07 14.07
N GLY A 194 4.71 -5.39 12.80
CA GLY A 194 4.90 -6.75 12.32
C GLY A 194 6.30 -7.30 12.56
N ASP A 195 6.41 -8.62 12.55
CA ASP A 195 7.68 -9.32 12.59
C ASP A 195 8.39 -9.20 11.23
N ALA A 196 9.71 -8.98 11.26
CA ALA A 196 10.52 -8.93 10.04
C ALA A 196 10.43 -10.20 9.18
N ARG A 197 10.04 -11.34 9.75
CA ARG A 197 9.76 -12.58 9.02
C ARG A 197 8.59 -12.46 8.03
N THR A 198 7.68 -11.51 8.22
CA THR A 198 6.59 -11.23 7.27
C THR A 198 7.10 -10.83 5.90
N ILE A 199 8.31 -10.31 5.82
CA ILE A 199 8.98 -9.97 4.55
C ILE A 199 9.09 -11.18 3.62
N ASP A 200 9.30 -12.37 4.17
CA ASP A 200 9.40 -13.60 3.37
C ASP A 200 8.12 -13.87 2.57
N THR A 201 6.97 -13.62 3.18
CA THR A 201 5.67 -13.75 2.51
C THR A 201 5.50 -12.72 1.39
N HIS A 202 5.90 -11.48 1.63
CA HIS A 202 5.84 -10.41 0.62
C HIS A 202 6.77 -10.68 -0.56
N VAL A 203 7.98 -11.12 -0.29
CA VAL A 203 8.96 -11.48 -1.33
C VAL A 203 8.45 -12.66 -2.15
N LYS A 204 7.90 -13.69 -1.52
CA LYS A 204 7.32 -14.83 -2.20
C LYS A 204 6.21 -14.40 -3.16
N LYS A 205 5.32 -13.54 -2.70
CA LYS A 205 4.20 -13.04 -3.49
C LYS A 205 4.68 -12.16 -4.66
N LEU A 206 5.65 -11.29 -4.41
CA LEU A 206 6.27 -10.47 -5.45
C LEU A 206 6.94 -11.33 -6.51
N ARG A 207 7.75 -12.31 -6.10
CA ARG A 207 8.39 -13.26 -7.02
C ARG A 207 7.39 -13.97 -7.91
N SER A 208 6.28 -14.42 -7.33
CA SER A 208 5.21 -15.09 -8.08
C SER A 208 4.61 -14.17 -9.16
N LYS A 209 4.35 -12.90 -8.83
CA LYS A 209 3.81 -11.93 -9.78
C LYS A 209 4.81 -11.54 -10.89
N LEU A 210 6.09 -11.57 -10.59
CA LEU A 210 7.15 -11.30 -11.58
C LEU A 210 7.41 -12.48 -12.52
N GLY A 211 6.83 -13.64 -12.25
CA GLY A 211 6.99 -14.83 -13.08
C GLY A 211 8.45 -15.26 -13.21
N SER A 212 8.94 -15.40 -14.44
CA SER A 212 10.33 -15.78 -14.71
C SER A 212 11.37 -14.80 -14.16
N LYS A 213 10.99 -13.54 -13.98
CA LYS A 213 11.86 -12.49 -13.42
C LYS A 213 11.92 -12.49 -11.89
N GLY A 214 11.10 -13.28 -11.23
CA GLY A 214 11.17 -13.47 -9.78
C GLY A 214 12.52 -13.99 -9.29
N ASP A 215 13.24 -14.72 -10.11
CA ASP A 215 14.58 -15.23 -9.81
C ASP A 215 15.65 -14.14 -9.67
N LEU A 216 15.39 -12.93 -10.14
CA LEU A 216 16.29 -11.79 -9.96
C LEU A 216 16.34 -11.33 -8.50
N ILE A 217 15.33 -11.66 -7.71
CA ILE A 217 15.35 -11.47 -6.25
C ILE A 217 15.93 -12.73 -5.62
N LYS A 218 17.20 -12.63 -5.22
CA LYS A 218 17.94 -13.74 -4.64
C LYS A 218 17.76 -13.79 -3.13
N THR A 219 17.58 -15.00 -2.58
CA THR A 219 17.63 -15.22 -1.13
C THR A 219 19.09 -15.28 -0.69
N ILE A 220 19.44 -14.48 0.32
CA ILE A 220 20.74 -14.53 0.98
C ILE A 220 20.54 -15.18 2.34
N TRP A 221 20.89 -16.44 2.44
CA TRP A 221 20.67 -17.25 3.65
C TRP A 221 21.28 -16.62 4.89
N GLY A 222 20.51 -16.54 5.95
CA GLY A 222 20.90 -15.92 7.21
C GLY A 222 20.92 -14.39 7.23
N MET A 223 20.56 -13.73 6.12
CA MET A 223 20.58 -12.27 6.04
C MET A 223 19.26 -11.67 5.53
N GLY A 224 18.86 -12.00 4.31
CA GLY A 224 17.69 -11.42 3.69
C GLY A 224 17.66 -11.64 2.19
N TYR A 225 17.61 -10.57 1.41
CA TYR A 225 17.42 -10.63 -0.04
C TYR A 225 18.32 -9.66 -0.79
N LYS A 226 18.58 -9.99 -2.05
CA LYS A 226 19.37 -9.16 -2.97
C LYS A 226 18.76 -9.21 -4.36
N PHE A 227 18.57 -8.06 -4.99
CA PHE A 227 18.19 -7.97 -6.38
C PHE A 227 19.43 -7.97 -7.26
N GLU A 228 19.48 -8.90 -8.17
CA GLU A 228 20.62 -9.08 -9.07
C GLU A 228 20.11 -9.34 -10.49
N ALA A 229 20.20 -8.33 -11.36
CA ALA A 229 20.04 -8.52 -12.79
C ALA A 229 21.36 -9.01 -13.36
N GLY A 230 21.34 -10.11 -14.12
CA GLY A 230 22.51 -10.59 -14.82
C GLY A 230 23.08 -9.47 -15.70
N ARG A 231 24.41 -9.45 -15.88
CA ARG A 231 25.03 -8.56 -16.87
C ARG A 231 24.47 -8.94 -18.23
N GLU A 232 23.88 -7.97 -18.92
CA GLU A 232 23.66 -8.11 -20.36
C GLU A 232 25.04 -8.24 -21.00
N GLU A 233 25.31 -9.39 -21.63
CA GLU A 233 26.49 -9.58 -22.46
C GLU A 233 26.33 -8.83 -23.79
#